data_8b8316282b9684ae300e1379ce83fae9
#
_entry.id   8b8316282b9684ae300e1379ce83fae9
#
_cell.length_a   1.000
_cell.length_b   1.000
_cell.length_c   1.000
_cell.angle_alpha   90.00
_cell.angle_beta   90.00
_cell.angle_gamma   90.00
#
_symmetry.space_group_name_H-M   'P 1'
#
loop_
_entity.id
_entity.type
_entity.pdbx_description
1 polymer ?
#
loop_
_entity_poly.entity_id
_entity_poly.type
_entity_poly.pdbx_seq_one_letter_code
_entity_poly.pdbx_strand_id
1 'polypeptide(L)'
;MQLKGKTAIVTGGASGLGEASVRLYVENGARVAIFDMNDDRGGKLAEELGEAVIYRNVNVTDEAAVATAIEATVKSFGDIHICNNFAGIGSAAKTVGKGKAMPLADFKQVIDINLIGTFNVLRLVAQQMASQDPIDEDGQRGVIINTASIAAYEGQIGQAAYSASKGGVVGMTLPIARDLASLGIRVNT
;
A
#
# COMPACT_ATOMS: atom_id res chain seq x y z
N MET A 1 -7.32 15.33 8.32
CA MET A 1 -6.06 15.01 9.05
C MET A 1 -4.96 15.94 8.53
N GLN A 2 -4.24 16.63 9.40
CA GLN A 2 -3.03 17.39 9.05
C GLN A 2 -1.84 16.43 9.01
N LEU A 3 -0.91 16.62 8.06
CA LEU A 3 0.22 15.72 7.87
C LEU A 3 1.35 15.91 8.90
N LYS A 4 1.52 17.13 9.38
CA LYS A 4 2.61 17.47 10.32
C LYS A 4 2.60 16.57 11.56
N GLY A 5 3.72 15.91 11.83
CA GLY A 5 3.89 15.00 12.96
C GLY A 5 3.23 13.63 12.80
N LYS A 6 2.59 13.34 11.65
CA LYS A 6 2.00 12.03 11.39
C LYS A 6 3.01 11.05 10.77
N THR A 7 2.77 9.77 10.96
CA THR A 7 3.58 8.69 10.37
C THR A 7 2.80 8.01 9.27
N ALA A 8 3.44 7.86 8.11
CA ALA A 8 2.89 7.17 6.95
C ALA A 8 3.69 5.92 6.60
N ILE A 9 3.01 4.86 6.20
CA ILE A 9 3.60 3.73 5.47
C ILE A 9 3.22 3.90 3.99
N VAL A 10 4.21 3.76 3.11
CA VAL A 10 4.02 3.83 1.66
C VAL A 10 4.61 2.59 1.02
N THR A 11 3.75 1.68 0.54
CA THR A 11 4.21 0.51 -0.23
C THR A 11 4.48 0.91 -1.68
N GLY A 12 5.50 0.31 -2.32
CA GLY A 12 5.96 0.76 -3.64
C GLY A 12 6.53 2.18 -3.59
N GLY A 13 7.04 2.60 -2.42
CA GLY A 13 7.45 3.97 -2.15
C GLY A 13 8.80 4.37 -2.74
N ALA A 14 9.55 3.44 -3.34
CA ALA A 14 10.87 3.72 -3.93
C ALA A 14 10.81 4.29 -5.35
N SER A 15 9.62 4.44 -5.95
CA SER A 15 9.49 4.94 -7.33
C SER A 15 8.10 5.50 -7.64
N GLY A 16 8.00 6.26 -8.74
CA GLY A 16 6.74 6.71 -9.34
C GLY A 16 5.81 7.43 -8.37
N LEU A 17 4.54 7.02 -8.32
CA LEU A 17 3.53 7.64 -7.45
C LEU A 17 3.86 7.47 -5.96
N GLY A 18 4.45 6.33 -5.60
CA GLY A 18 4.89 6.07 -4.22
C GLY A 18 5.97 7.06 -3.80
N GLU A 19 7.04 7.20 -4.57
CA GLU A 19 8.12 8.17 -4.29
C GLU A 19 7.62 9.61 -4.23
N ALA A 20 6.78 10.01 -5.19
CA ALA A 20 6.18 11.34 -5.19
C ALA A 20 5.36 11.61 -3.91
N SER A 21 4.62 10.59 -3.44
CA SER A 21 3.87 10.69 -2.19
C SER A 21 4.78 10.76 -0.97
N VAL A 22 5.86 9.97 -0.94
CA VAL A 22 6.87 10.03 0.14
C VAL A 22 7.43 11.44 0.27
N ARG A 23 7.90 12.04 -0.84
CA ARG A 23 8.45 13.39 -0.87
C ARG A 23 7.44 14.43 -0.38
N LEU A 24 6.21 14.36 -0.88
CA LEU A 24 5.15 15.28 -0.49
C LEU A 24 4.79 15.17 1.00
N TYR A 25 4.77 13.96 1.54
CA TYR A 25 4.53 13.75 2.97
C TYR A 25 5.63 14.35 3.84
N VAL A 26 6.88 14.13 3.49
CA VAL A 26 8.04 14.70 4.20
C VAL A 26 8.04 16.24 4.12
N GLU A 27 7.78 16.80 2.94
CA GLU A 27 7.66 18.24 2.74
C GLU A 27 6.59 18.87 3.64
N ASN A 28 5.52 18.14 3.93
CA ASN A 28 4.44 18.56 4.82
C ASN A 28 4.63 18.12 6.28
N GLY A 29 5.83 17.69 6.67
CA GLY A 29 6.22 17.41 8.04
C GLY A 29 5.75 16.07 8.59
N ALA A 30 5.41 15.11 7.73
CA ALA A 30 5.19 13.73 8.12
C ALA A 30 6.49 12.93 8.16
N ARG A 31 6.48 11.80 8.89
CA ARG A 31 7.51 10.77 8.86
C ARG A 31 7.03 9.60 8.01
N VAL A 32 7.90 8.98 7.23
CA VAL A 32 7.51 7.97 6.26
C VAL A 32 8.34 6.71 6.36
N ALA A 33 7.69 5.57 6.42
CA ALA A 33 8.31 4.27 6.19
C ALA A 33 8.03 3.82 4.74
N ILE A 34 9.09 3.70 3.96
CA ILE A 34 9.06 3.16 2.60
C ILE A 34 9.11 1.64 2.68
N PHE A 35 8.10 0.96 2.13
CA PHE A 35 8.07 -0.49 1.95
C PHE A 35 8.21 -0.79 0.46
N ASP A 36 9.36 -1.29 0.05
CA ASP A 36 9.64 -1.59 -1.36
C ASP A 36 10.65 -2.74 -1.45
N MET A 37 10.72 -3.42 -2.56
CA MET A 37 11.70 -4.48 -2.82
C MET A 37 13.00 -3.96 -3.43
N ASN A 38 13.06 -2.69 -3.83
CA ASN A 38 14.22 -2.10 -4.48
C ASN A 38 15.13 -1.40 -3.47
N ASP A 39 16.14 -2.14 -2.98
CA ASP A 39 17.10 -1.66 -1.97
C ASP A 39 17.85 -0.41 -2.42
N ASP A 40 18.30 -0.38 -3.69
CA ASP A 40 19.07 0.74 -4.21
C ASP A 40 18.27 2.05 -4.21
N ARG A 41 17.03 2.01 -4.72
CA ARG A 41 16.20 3.21 -4.82
C ARG A 41 15.65 3.61 -3.46
N GLY A 42 15.13 2.65 -2.72
CA GLY A 42 14.53 2.90 -1.40
C GLY A 42 15.57 3.41 -0.40
N GLY A 43 16.76 2.81 -0.39
CA GLY A 43 17.87 3.23 0.45
C GLY A 43 18.35 4.65 0.13
N LYS A 44 18.58 4.94 -1.15
CA LYS A 44 18.98 6.29 -1.61
C LYS A 44 17.94 7.35 -1.28
N LEU A 45 16.67 7.04 -1.48
CA LEU A 45 15.59 7.98 -1.16
C LEU A 45 15.50 8.25 0.35
N ALA A 46 15.67 7.22 1.17
CA ALA A 46 15.70 7.40 2.63
C ALA A 46 16.91 8.21 3.09
N GLU A 47 18.10 7.96 2.51
CA GLU A 47 19.30 8.74 2.79
C GLU A 47 19.14 10.22 2.39
N GLU A 48 18.58 10.47 1.21
CA GLU A 48 18.30 11.83 0.71
C GLU A 48 17.34 12.61 1.61
N LEU A 49 16.27 11.95 2.10
CA LEU A 49 15.22 12.60 2.90
C LEU A 49 15.52 12.61 4.41
N GLY A 50 16.59 11.93 4.84
CA GLY A 50 17.13 11.99 6.19
C GLY A 50 16.22 11.35 7.25
N GLU A 51 16.29 11.85 8.47
CA GLU A 51 15.65 11.25 9.66
C GLU A 51 14.11 11.12 9.59
N ALA A 52 13.49 11.84 8.65
CA ALA A 52 12.05 11.74 8.44
C ALA A 52 11.62 10.46 7.71
N VAL A 53 12.57 9.68 7.15
CA VAL A 53 12.28 8.52 6.31
C VAL A 53 13.08 7.31 6.76
N ILE A 54 12.42 6.16 6.82
CA ILE A 54 13.09 4.86 6.90
C ILE A 54 12.70 4.01 5.68
N TYR A 55 13.62 3.20 5.22
CA TYR A 55 13.39 2.19 4.19
C TYR A 55 13.39 0.79 4.82
N ARG A 56 12.50 -0.06 4.32
CA ARG A 56 12.44 -1.50 4.63
C ARG A 56 12.24 -2.28 3.32
N ASN A 57 13.06 -3.31 3.12
CA ASN A 57 12.84 -4.27 2.04
C ASN A 57 11.63 -5.12 2.39
N VAL A 58 10.53 -4.96 1.65
CA VAL A 58 9.27 -5.64 1.92
C VAL A 58 8.67 -6.17 0.63
N ASN A 59 8.49 -7.48 0.57
CA ASN A 59 7.54 -8.09 -0.35
C ASN A 59 6.15 -8.05 0.31
N VAL A 60 5.21 -7.31 -0.28
CA VAL A 60 3.85 -7.15 0.27
C VAL A 60 3.07 -8.46 0.38
N THR A 61 3.47 -9.51 -0.35
CA THR A 61 2.85 -10.85 -0.26
C THR A 61 3.37 -11.70 0.90
N ASP A 62 4.45 -11.27 1.56
CA ASP A 62 5.03 -11.93 2.71
C ASP A 62 4.51 -11.31 4.02
N GLU A 63 3.66 -12.05 4.71
CA GLU A 63 3.04 -11.61 5.95
C GLU A 63 4.07 -11.28 7.04
N ALA A 64 5.08 -12.13 7.20
CA ALA A 64 6.09 -11.95 8.25
C ALA A 64 6.98 -10.71 7.98
N ALA A 65 7.36 -10.51 6.71
CA ALA A 65 8.11 -9.33 6.29
C ALA A 65 7.31 -8.04 6.53
N VAL A 66 6.03 -8.03 6.21
CA VAL A 66 5.14 -6.88 6.45
C VAL A 66 4.99 -6.61 7.95
N ALA A 67 4.74 -7.63 8.77
CA ALA A 67 4.60 -7.47 10.22
C ALA A 67 5.87 -6.89 10.84
N THR A 68 7.04 -7.46 10.51
CA THR A 68 8.34 -6.97 10.99
C THR A 68 8.61 -5.52 10.59
N ALA A 69 8.24 -5.12 9.38
CA ALA A 69 8.43 -3.76 8.90
C ALA A 69 7.48 -2.76 9.60
N ILE A 70 6.26 -3.18 9.93
CA ILE A 70 5.32 -2.40 10.75
C ILE A 70 5.89 -2.17 12.15
N GLU A 71 6.37 -3.23 12.81
CA GLU A 71 7.02 -3.12 14.13
C GLU A 71 8.23 -2.17 14.11
N ALA A 72 9.06 -2.28 13.07
CA ALA A 72 10.20 -1.38 12.89
C ALA A 72 9.75 0.07 12.68
N THR A 73 8.63 0.30 11.99
CA THR A 73 8.05 1.64 11.80
C THR A 73 7.58 2.23 13.12
N VAL A 74 6.85 1.44 13.92
CA VAL A 74 6.38 1.85 15.25
C VAL A 74 7.56 2.15 16.17
N LYS A 75 8.59 1.32 16.15
CA LYS A 75 9.81 1.55 16.95
C LYS A 75 10.54 2.85 16.59
N SER A 76 10.55 3.22 15.31
CA SER A 76 11.24 4.41 14.80
C SER A 76 10.42 5.68 14.99
N PHE A 77 9.11 5.62 14.79
CA PHE A 77 8.26 6.80 14.62
C PHE A 77 7.05 6.85 15.56
N GLY A 78 6.77 5.78 16.30
CA GLY A 78 5.56 5.66 17.11
C GLY A 78 4.34 5.28 16.26
N ASP A 79 3.20 5.89 16.58
CA ASP A 79 1.91 5.57 15.96
C ASP A 79 1.90 5.73 14.44
N ILE A 80 1.14 4.85 13.78
CA ILE A 80 0.94 4.87 12.32
C ILE A 80 -0.43 5.48 12.03
N HIS A 81 -0.46 6.48 11.17
CA HIS A 81 -1.68 7.27 10.88
C HIS A 81 -2.16 7.15 9.44
N ILE A 82 -1.24 6.83 8.51
CA ILE A 82 -1.51 6.80 7.08
C ILE A 82 -0.90 5.54 6.50
N CYS A 83 -1.64 4.84 5.64
CA CYS A 83 -1.11 3.77 4.81
C CYS A 83 -1.50 4.00 3.36
N ASN A 84 -0.52 4.15 2.48
CA ASN A 84 -0.74 4.23 1.04
C ASN A 84 -0.20 2.98 0.36
N ASN A 85 -1.09 2.25 -0.29
CA ASN A 85 -0.78 1.02 -1.01
C ASN A 85 -0.59 1.32 -2.50
N PHE A 86 0.68 1.57 -2.92
CA PHE A 86 1.06 1.74 -4.32
C PHE A 86 1.79 0.52 -4.89
N ALA A 87 2.26 -0.41 -4.06
CA ALA A 87 2.92 -1.61 -4.56
C ALA A 87 2.01 -2.37 -5.54
N GLY A 88 2.53 -2.65 -6.72
CA GLY A 88 1.77 -3.34 -7.75
C GLY A 88 2.57 -3.47 -9.04
N ILE A 89 2.14 -4.43 -9.84
CA ILE A 89 2.70 -4.67 -11.17
C ILE A 89 1.62 -4.58 -12.25
N GLY A 90 2.01 -4.09 -13.41
CA GLY A 90 1.21 -4.19 -14.64
C GLY A 90 1.59 -5.44 -15.41
N SER A 91 0.63 -6.08 -16.02
CA SER A 91 0.89 -7.12 -17.01
C SER A 91 0.01 -6.92 -18.23
N ALA A 92 0.55 -7.19 -19.40
CA ALA A 92 -0.18 -7.19 -20.66
C ALA A 92 -0.02 -8.54 -21.35
N ALA A 93 -0.93 -9.46 -21.08
CA ALA A 93 -0.97 -10.77 -21.72
C ALA A 93 -2.40 -11.12 -22.11
N LYS A 94 -2.60 -11.43 -23.41
CA LYS A 94 -3.93 -11.87 -23.91
C LYS A 94 -4.30 -13.21 -23.30
N THR A 95 -5.58 -13.42 -22.99
CA THR A 95 -6.13 -14.70 -22.53
C THR A 95 -5.71 -15.85 -23.44
N VAL A 96 -5.74 -15.61 -24.76
CA VAL A 96 -5.12 -16.46 -25.77
C VAL A 96 -4.28 -15.58 -26.69
N GLY A 97 -2.96 -15.83 -26.74
CA GLY A 97 -2.01 -15.14 -27.59
C GLY A 97 -1.17 -16.10 -28.41
N LYS A 98 -1.05 -15.86 -29.73
CA LYS A 98 -0.27 -16.75 -30.65
C LYS A 98 -0.65 -18.23 -30.52
N GLY A 99 -1.95 -18.52 -30.37
CA GLY A 99 -2.47 -19.88 -30.24
C GLY A 99 -2.21 -20.57 -28.88
N LYS A 100 -1.71 -19.86 -27.87
CA LYS A 100 -1.46 -20.39 -26.54
C LYS A 100 -2.26 -19.63 -25.48
N ALA A 101 -2.78 -20.35 -24.48
CA ALA A 101 -3.40 -19.76 -23.31
C ALA A 101 -2.37 -18.98 -22.49
N MET A 102 -2.81 -17.90 -21.84
CA MET A 102 -2.01 -17.20 -20.83
C MET A 102 -1.58 -18.18 -19.74
N PRO A 103 -0.29 -18.20 -19.35
CA PRO A 103 0.14 -19.03 -18.21
C PRO A 103 -0.62 -18.62 -16.94
N LEU A 104 -1.17 -19.60 -16.23
CA LEU A 104 -1.91 -19.33 -14.99
C LEU A 104 -1.02 -18.66 -13.92
N ALA A 105 0.27 -18.97 -13.93
CA ALA A 105 1.25 -18.37 -13.02
C ALA A 105 1.34 -16.84 -13.19
N ASP A 106 1.29 -16.33 -14.42
CA ASP A 106 1.34 -14.89 -14.70
C ASP A 106 0.09 -14.18 -14.16
N PHE A 107 -1.09 -14.81 -14.33
CA PHE A 107 -2.32 -14.29 -13.74
C PHE A 107 -2.24 -14.26 -12.21
N LYS A 108 -1.82 -15.36 -11.60
CA LYS A 108 -1.67 -15.47 -10.14
C LYS A 108 -0.71 -14.43 -9.59
N GLN A 109 0.45 -14.23 -10.21
CA GLN A 109 1.44 -13.25 -9.78
C GLN A 109 0.84 -11.84 -9.67
N VAL A 110 0.03 -11.42 -10.65
CA VAL A 110 -0.62 -10.11 -10.62
C VAL A 110 -1.66 -10.02 -9.49
N ILE A 111 -2.45 -11.07 -9.31
CA ILE A 111 -3.42 -11.13 -8.21
C ILE A 111 -2.71 -11.12 -6.86
N ASP A 112 -1.67 -11.92 -6.69
CA ASP A 112 -0.93 -12.04 -5.43
C ASP A 112 -0.32 -10.69 -5.02
N ILE A 113 0.34 -9.99 -5.94
CA ILE A 113 0.97 -8.70 -5.60
C ILE A 113 -0.07 -7.60 -5.44
N ASN A 114 -0.95 -7.40 -6.45
CA ASN A 114 -1.81 -6.22 -6.50
C ASN A 114 -3.00 -6.29 -5.55
N LEU A 115 -3.57 -7.47 -5.34
CA LEU A 115 -4.78 -7.65 -4.54
C LEU A 115 -4.46 -8.24 -3.17
N ILE A 116 -3.84 -9.42 -3.13
CA ILE A 116 -3.53 -10.10 -1.87
C ILE A 116 -2.49 -9.30 -1.08
N GLY A 117 -1.44 -8.80 -1.74
CA GLY A 117 -0.43 -7.95 -1.11
C GLY A 117 -1.01 -6.66 -0.54
N THR A 118 -1.90 -5.97 -1.29
CA THR A 118 -2.62 -4.80 -0.78
C THR A 118 -3.44 -5.13 0.45
N PHE A 119 -4.22 -6.22 0.43
CA PHE A 119 -5.00 -6.66 1.58
C PHE A 119 -4.12 -7.06 2.77
N ASN A 120 -3.00 -7.75 2.52
CA ASN A 120 -2.07 -8.17 3.55
C ASN A 120 -1.49 -6.96 4.33
N VAL A 121 -1.02 -5.94 3.63
CA VAL A 121 -0.53 -4.71 4.28
C VAL A 121 -1.66 -3.98 4.99
N LEU A 122 -2.80 -3.81 4.31
CA LEU A 122 -3.96 -3.11 4.85
C LEU A 122 -4.42 -3.70 6.19
N ARG A 123 -4.63 -5.01 6.27
CA ARG A 123 -5.15 -5.67 7.47
C ARG A 123 -4.19 -5.56 8.67
N LEU A 124 -2.88 -5.70 8.42
CA LEU A 124 -1.86 -5.61 9.47
C LEU A 124 -1.66 -4.17 9.96
N VAL A 125 -1.69 -3.19 9.05
CA VAL A 125 -1.66 -1.77 9.42
C VAL A 125 -2.94 -1.37 10.14
N ALA A 126 -4.11 -1.84 9.70
CA ALA A 126 -5.38 -1.58 10.39
C ALA A 126 -5.38 -2.15 11.81
N GLN A 127 -4.82 -3.35 12.02
CA GLN A 127 -4.64 -3.93 13.35
C GLN A 127 -3.76 -3.03 14.23
N GLN A 128 -2.64 -2.53 13.72
CA GLN A 128 -1.78 -1.60 14.44
C GLN A 128 -2.51 -0.29 14.76
N MET A 129 -3.18 0.32 13.79
CA MET A 129 -3.97 1.55 14.01
C MET A 129 -5.07 1.36 15.07
N ALA A 130 -5.74 0.22 15.06
CA ALA A 130 -6.80 -0.09 16.03
C ALA A 130 -6.29 -0.19 17.48
N SER A 131 -5.02 -0.53 17.69
CA SER A 131 -4.39 -0.62 19.02
C SER A 131 -3.88 0.71 19.56
N GLN A 132 -3.88 1.77 18.75
CA GLN A 132 -3.39 3.11 19.11
C GLN A 132 -4.49 3.95 19.76
N ASP A 133 -4.09 5.00 20.46
CA ASP A 133 -5.05 6.00 20.95
C ASP A 133 -5.62 6.83 19.78
N PRO A 134 -6.87 7.30 19.89
CA PRO A 134 -7.43 8.21 18.92
C PRO A 134 -6.61 9.50 18.75
N ILE A 135 -6.58 10.02 17.53
CA ILE A 135 -5.85 11.25 17.18
C ILE A 135 -6.59 12.50 17.67
N ASP A 136 -7.90 12.39 17.79
CA ASP A 136 -8.81 13.51 18.10
C ASP A 136 -10.08 13.04 18.84
N GLU A 137 -10.91 14.00 19.22
CA GLU A 137 -12.17 13.77 19.96
C GLU A 137 -13.21 13.01 19.12
N ASP A 138 -13.10 13.03 17.79
CA ASP A 138 -13.96 12.27 16.89
C ASP A 138 -13.58 10.78 16.82
N GLY A 139 -12.54 10.38 17.54
CA GLY A 139 -12.10 8.98 17.62
C GLY A 139 -11.31 8.51 16.42
N GLN A 140 -10.82 9.41 15.56
CA GLN A 140 -10.02 9.03 14.39
C GLN A 140 -8.70 8.39 14.80
N ARG A 141 -8.31 7.28 14.14
CA ARG A 141 -7.02 6.61 14.32
C ARG A 141 -6.15 6.64 13.07
N GLY A 142 -6.76 6.66 11.88
CA GLY A 142 -5.96 6.66 10.67
C GLY A 142 -6.77 6.64 9.38
N VAL A 143 -6.01 6.58 8.28
CA VAL A 143 -6.55 6.44 6.93
C VAL A 143 -5.70 5.48 6.12
N ILE A 144 -6.37 4.60 5.38
CA ILE A 144 -5.76 3.68 4.44
C ILE A 144 -6.26 4.04 3.04
N ILE A 145 -5.32 4.20 2.10
CA ILE A 145 -5.61 4.57 0.72
C ILE A 145 -5.01 3.49 -0.19
N ASN A 146 -5.87 2.83 -0.94
CA ASN A 146 -5.45 1.81 -1.90
C ASN A 146 -5.42 2.38 -3.31
N THR A 147 -4.61 1.80 -4.19
CA THR A 147 -4.52 2.24 -5.58
C THR A 147 -5.27 1.27 -6.49
N ALA A 148 -6.44 1.68 -6.93
CA ALA A 148 -7.17 1.00 -8.00
C ALA A 148 -6.67 1.45 -9.40
N SER A 149 -7.50 1.35 -10.37
CA SER A 149 -7.23 1.78 -11.75
C SER A 149 -8.55 1.92 -12.50
N ILE A 150 -8.59 2.76 -13.54
CA ILE A 150 -9.67 2.74 -14.50
C ILE A 150 -9.84 1.35 -15.14
N ALA A 151 -8.76 0.57 -15.23
CA ALA A 151 -8.78 -0.81 -15.70
C ALA A 151 -9.67 -1.75 -14.86
N ALA A 152 -10.09 -1.34 -13.67
CA ALA A 152 -11.09 -2.06 -12.89
C ALA A 152 -12.46 -2.10 -13.59
N TYR A 153 -12.74 -1.13 -14.45
CA TYR A 153 -14.00 -0.95 -15.17
C TYR A 153 -13.82 -1.04 -16.70
N GLU A 154 -12.74 -0.47 -17.22
CA GLU A 154 -12.46 -0.33 -18.65
C GLU A 154 -11.08 -0.91 -18.99
N GLY A 155 -10.87 -2.21 -18.70
CA GLY A 155 -9.62 -2.90 -19.01
C GLY A 155 -9.38 -3.03 -20.50
N GLN A 156 -8.13 -2.80 -20.89
CA GLN A 156 -7.68 -2.93 -22.28
C GLN A 156 -7.33 -4.39 -22.64
N ILE A 157 -7.09 -4.63 -23.92
CA ILE A 157 -6.62 -5.93 -24.40
C ILE A 157 -5.36 -6.35 -23.65
N GLY A 158 -5.36 -7.57 -23.10
CA GLY A 158 -4.24 -8.12 -22.33
C GLY A 158 -4.24 -7.76 -20.84
N GLN A 159 -5.22 -7.02 -20.35
CA GLN A 159 -5.27 -6.60 -18.94
C GLN A 159 -6.16 -7.46 -18.04
N ALA A 160 -6.53 -8.69 -18.44
CA ALA A 160 -7.45 -9.52 -17.65
C ALA A 160 -7.01 -9.69 -16.20
N ALA A 161 -5.74 -10.04 -15.95
CA ALA A 161 -5.20 -10.19 -14.59
C ALA A 161 -5.14 -8.86 -13.85
N TYR A 162 -4.66 -7.80 -14.51
CA TYR A 162 -4.56 -6.47 -13.93
C TYR A 162 -5.95 -5.90 -13.59
N SER A 163 -6.90 -5.99 -14.52
CA SER A 163 -8.29 -5.55 -14.29
C SER A 163 -8.96 -6.33 -13.17
N ALA A 164 -8.77 -7.65 -13.11
CA ALA A 164 -9.28 -8.48 -12.02
C ALA A 164 -8.69 -8.04 -10.67
N SER A 165 -7.38 -7.80 -10.61
CA SER A 165 -6.73 -7.34 -9.38
C SER A 165 -7.25 -5.98 -8.91
N LYS A 166 -7.39 -5.02 -9.83
CA LYS A 166 -7.85 -3.66 -9.51
C LYS A 166 -9.36 -3.60 -9.26
N GLY A 167 -10.15 -4.44 -9.93
CA GLY A 167 -11.56 -4.66 -9.61
C GLY A 167 -11.75 -5.25 -8.21
N GLY A 168 -10.87 -6.19 -7.80
CA GLY A 168 -10.83 -6.73 -6.44
C GLY A 168 -10.51 -5.66 -5.40
N VAL A 169 -9.55 -4.76 -5.66
CA VAL A 169 -9.23 -3.63 -4.77
C VAL A 169 -10.44 -2.71 -4.59
N VAL A 170 -11.14 -2.37 -5.68
CA VAL A 170 -12.40 -1.59 -5.62
C VAL A 170 -13.45 -2.33 -4.80
N GLY A 171 -13.67 -3.62 -5.09
CA GLY A 171 -14.71 -4.42 -4.46
C GLY A 171 -14.52 -4.59 -2.94
N MET A 172 -13.27 -4.70 -2.46
CA MET A 172 -12.98 -4.85 -1.04
C MET A 172 -13.03 -3.52 -0.26
N THR A 173 -12.99 -2.37 -0.92
CA THR A 173 -12.89 -1.07 -0.24
C THR A 173 -14.07 -0.80 0.68
N LEU A 174 -15.28 -0.92 0.18
CA LEU A 174 -16.49 -0.61 0.99
C LEU A 174 -16.72 -1.56 2.17
N PRO A 175 -16.64 -2.90 2.03
CA PRO A 175 -16.76 -3.80 3.18
C PRO A 175 -15.68 -3.53 4.23
N ILE A 176 -14.42 -3.34 3.85
CA ILE A 176 -13.35 -3.02 4.80
C ILE A 176 -13.59 -1.66 5.48
N ALA A 177 -14.03 -0.64 4.75
CA ALA A 177 -14.38 0.65 5.33
C ALA A 177 -15.49 0.52 6.40
N ARG A 178 -16.47 -0.38 6.19
CA ARG A 178 -17.51 -0.68 7.16
C ARG A 178 -16.97 -1.43 8.37
N ASP A 179 -16.11 -2.42 8.17
CA ASP A 179 -15.46 -3.19 9.25
C ASP A 179 -14.66 -2.28 10.18
N LEU A 180 -13.97 -1.29 9.62
CA LEU A 180 -13.05 -0.42 10.34
C LEU A 180 -13.66 0.90 10.83
N ALA A 181 -14.91 1.19 10.47
CA ALA A 181 -15.58 2.45 10.82
C ALA A 181 -15.67 2.67 12.34
N SER A 182 -16.05 1.64 13.10
CA SER A 182 -16.14 1.72 14.56
C SER A 182 -14.78 1.85 15.26
N LEU A 183 -13.69 1.57 14.54
CA LEU A 183 -12.32 1.72 15.00
C LEU A 183 -11.72 3.08 14.65
N GLY A 184 -12.48 3.98 14.03
CA GLY A 184 -12.02 5.30 13.61
C GLY A 184 -10.98 5.28 12.48
N ILE A 185 -11.00 4.24 11.64
CA ILE A 185 -10.06 4.08 10.52
C ILE A 185 -10.84 4.21 9.22
N ARG A 186 -10.44 5.16 8.38
CA ARG A 186 -11.04 5.40 7.05
C ARG A 186 -10.30 4.58 5.99
N VAL A 187 -11.06 4.07 5.02
CA VAL A 187 -10.49 3.34 3.87
C VAL A 187 -11.03 3.95 2.58
N ASN A 188 -10.13 4.28 1.67
CA ASN A 188 -10.43 4.86 0.36
C ASN A 188 -9.64 4.14 -0.75
N THR A 189 -10.10 4.33 -1.97
CA THR A 189 -9.47 3.77 -3.18
C THR A 189 -9.55 4.77 -4.31
#